data_051809411c936c0d4d17d882a8546b9f
#
_entry.id   051809411c936c0d4d17d882a8546b9f
#
_cell.length_a   1.000
_cell.length_b   1.000
_cell.length_c   1.000
_cell.angle_alpha   90.00
_cell.angle_beta   90.00
_cell.angle_gamma   90.00
#
_symmetry.space_group_name_H-M   'P 1'
#
loop_
_entity.id
_entity.type
_entity.pdbx_description
1 polymer ?
#
loop_
_entity_poly.entity_id
_entity_poly.type
_entity_poly.pdbx_seq_one_letter_code
_entity_poly.pdbx_strand_id
1 'polypeptide(L)'
;SYYTRRGVYHALNGVDLEIRRGEVLGVAGESGCGKSTLGLTIMGLLPRNAAVEDGQVLVDGFDVVAPLREYFKRARRFRPDKNEDVLKRLHKAMMSIRGRKVTMVFQEPMTTLNPVLPVGYQIAEVVLQHNPALLAKRRLARARATREDTKRVLDFLKSEDLEGLKAYVKERGLEGLEDQALAYWRRRDLHELVKEVRILSLCCEPLNPIMAGWLGYVARTNRLPGAPVVKQLVRRELVKEGYRKAAEYLGLLGMPEPEKVVKMYPHELSGGMRQRVVIATAMINNPELVILDEPTSALDVTIQAQILELLRELKQETNAAYMFISHDLSVLYQVSDRIAIMYAGKVVEVGPKKEVFGSPKHPYTQMLLEAVPTLEPHELKGIKGEVPDLRNPPRGCMFHPRCPFAMPICREREPPTVRVGDDHYVSCWLYAGGGGS
;
A
#
# COMPACT_ATOMS: atom_id res chain seq x y z
N SER A 1 -17.85 -8.67 -9.30
CA SER A 1 -18.05 -9.37 -10.60
C SER A 1 -17.71 -8.47 -11.76
N TYR A 2 -17.21 -9.04 -12.86
CA TYR A 2 -16.96 -8.35 -14.12
C TYR A 2 -17.94 -8.78 -15.20
N TYR A 3 -18.65 -7.83 -15.77
CA TYR A 3 -19.58 -8.05 -16.86
C TYR A 3 -18.86 -7.97 -18.21
N THR A 4 -18.77 -9.11 -18.89
CA THR A 4 -18.06 -9.24 -20.18
C THR A 4 -19.00 -9.68 -21.29
N ARG A 5 -18.57 -9.61 -22.55
CA ARG A 5 -19.32 -10.16 -23.68
C ARG A 5 -19.53 -11.68 -23.60
N ARG A 6 -18.64 -12.38 -22.86
CA ARG A 6 -18.67 -13.84 -22.70
C ARG A 6 -19.41 -14.31 -21.43
N GLY A 7 -20.05 -13.38 -20.71
CA GLY A 7 -20.77 -13.65 -19.46
C GLY A 7 -20.23 -12.87 -18.26
N VAL A 8 -20.80 -13.13 -17.10
CA VAL A 8 -20.40 -12.54 -15.83
C VAL A 8 -19.28 -13.37 -15.22
N TYR A 9 -18.16 -12.71 -14.90
CA TYR A 9 -17.02 -13.34 -14.25
C TYR A 9 -17.00 -12.94 -12.77
N HIS A 10 -17.23 -13.91 -11.88
CA HIS A 10 -17.31 -13.70 -10.43
C HIS A 10 -15.92 -13.72 -9.80
N ALA A 11 -15.17 -12.62 -9.92
CA ALA A 11 -13.78 -12.52 -9.45
C ALA A 11 -13.63 -12.58 -7.93
N LEU A 12 -14.64 -12.13 -7.17
CA LEU A 12 -14.74 -12.26 -5.72
C LEU A 12 -16.11 -12.85 -5.36
N ASN A 13 -16.11 -13.85 -4.50
CA ASN A 13 -17.29 -14.67 -4.16
C ASN A 13 -17.52 -14.74 -2.65
N GLY A 14 -17.68 -13.57 -1.99
CA GLY A 14 -17.76 -13.51 -0.54
C GLY A 14 -16.37 -13.69 0.08
N VAL A 15 -15.68 -12.56 0.28
CA VAL A 15 -14.39 -12.48 0.95
C VAL A 15 -14.61 -11.77 2.28
N ASP A 16 -14.39 -12.49 3.37
CA ASP A 16 -14.36 -11.93 4.72
C ASP A 16 -12.89 -11.88 5.17
N LEU A 17 -12.39 -10.66 5.38
CA LEU A 17 -10.98 -10.43 5.71
C LEU A 17 -10.83 -9.14 6.50
N GLU A 18 -9.95 -9.17 7.49
CA GLU A 18 -9.54 -7.99 8.25
C GLU A 18 -8.03 -7.81 8.20
N ILE A 19 -7.59 -6.56 8.20
CA ILE A 19 -6.18 -6.17 8.30
C ILE A 19 -6.04 -5.25 9.49
N ARG A 20 -5.17 -5.60 10.43
CA ARG A 20 -4.97 -4.88 11.69
C ARG A 20 -3.90 -3.80 11.51
N ARG A 21 -3.95 -2.75 12.33
CA ARG A 21 -2.91 -1.70 12.33
C ARG A 21 -1.55 -2.30 12.66
N GLY A 22 -0.52 -1.90 11.91
CA GLY A 22 0.85 -2.40 12.08
C GLY A 22 1.06 -3.85 11.65
N GLU A 23 0.04 -4.51 11.06
CA GLU A 23 0.10 -5.88 10.58
C GLU A 23 0.55 -5.94 9.12
N VAL A 24 1.29 -6.97 8.76
CA VAL A 24 1.47 -7.41 7.37
C VAL A 24 0.62 -8.65 7.14
N LEU A 25 -0.47 -8.48 6.39
CA LEU A 25 -1.28 -9.59 5.90
C LEU A 25 -0.80 -10.03 4.52
N GLY A 26 -0.25 -11.23 4.43
CA GLY A 26 0.07 -11.87 3.17
C GLY A 26 -1.18 -12.43 2.48
N VAL A 27 -1.31 -12.24 1.17
CA VAL A 27 -2.39 -12.81 0.37
C VAL A 27 -1.81 -13.66 -0.75
N ALA A 28 -2.03 -14.97 -0.67
CA ALA A 28 -1.51 -15.95 -1.63
C ALA A 28 -2.64 -16.67 -2.38
N GLY A 29 -2.27 -17.32 -3.49
CA GLY A 29 -3.15 -18.15 -4.30
C GLY A 29 -2.74 -18.15 -5.76
N GLU A 30 -3.30 -19.08 -6.56
CA GLU A 30 -3.02 -19.20 -7.99
C GLU A 30 -3.41 -17.93 -8.78
N SER A 31 -2.82 -17.76 -9.97
CA SER A 31 -3.19 -16.65 -10.86
C SER A 31 -4.68 -16.67 -11.18
N GLY A 32 -5.32 -15.49 -11.19
CA GLY A 32 -6.76 -15.37 -11.47
C GLY A 32 -7.68 -15.66 -10.28
N CYS A 33 -7.17 -16.01 -9.08
CA CYS A 33 -8.03 -16.27 -7.91
C CYS A 33 -8.64 -15.02 -7.26
N GLY A 34 -8.39 -13.80 -7.77
CA GLY A 34 -9.03 -12.56 -7.31
C GLY A 34 -8.17 -11.63 -6.44
N LYS A 35 -6.90 -11.92 -6.15
CA LYS A 35 -6.01 -11.12 -5.28
C LYS A 35 -5.92 -9.64 -5.68
N SER A 36 -5.52 -9.35 -6.92
CA SER A 36 -5.44 -7.98 -7.43
C SER A 36 -6.81 -7.30 -7.51
N THR A 37 -7.88 -8.06 -7.80
CA THR A 37 -9.25 -7.54 -7.75
C THR A 37 -9.62 -7.10 -6.34
N LEU A 38 -9.21 -7.83 -5.31
CA LEU A 38 -9.41 -7.45 -3.91
C LEU A 38 -8.70 -6.13 -3.60
N GLY A 39 -7.42 -5.98 -3.96
CA GLY A 39 -6.67 -4.74 -3.82
C GLY A 39 -7.33 -3.55 -4.55
N LEU A 40 -7.71 -3.73 -5.82
CA LEU A 40 -8.41 -2.71 -6.59
C LEU A 40 -9.78 -2.35 -6.00
N THR A 41 -10.48 -3.30 -5.37
CA THR A 41 -11.76 -3.04 -4.69
C THR A 41 -11.57 -2.17 -3.46
N ILE A 42 -10.55 -2.44 -2.64
CA ILE A 42 -10.20 -1.62 -1.48
C ILE A 42 -9.82 -0.19 -1.91
N MET A 43 -9.08 -0.07 -3.01
CA MET A 43 -8.72 1.22 -3.60
C MET A 43 -9.90 1.93 -4.29
N GLY A 44 -11.03 1.25 -4.51
CA GLY A 44 -12.12 1.77 -5.34
C GLY A 44 -11.71 2.05 -6.78
N LEU A 45 -10.75 1.29 -7.32
CA LEU A 45 -10.20 1.41 -8.69
C LEU A 45 -10.76 0.35 -9.64
N LEU A 46 -12.02 -0.01 -9.44
CA LEU A 46 -12.69 -0.99 -10.29
C LEU A 46 -12.97 -0.43 -11.69
N PRO A 47 -12.81 -1.22 -12.76
CA PRO A 47 -13.12 -0.80 -14.12
C PRO A 47 -14.64 -0.65 -14.35
N ARG A 48 -15.02 0.01 -15.44
CA ARG A 48 -16.43 0.32 -15.77
C ARG A 48 -17.34 -0.91 -15.83
N ASN A 49 -16.80 -2.02 -16.27
CA ASN A 49 -17.55 -3.29 -16.37
C ASN A 49 -17.59 -4.09 -15.07
N ALA A 50 -17.06 -3.55 -13.98
CA ALA A 50 -17.16 -4.18 -12.67
C ALA A 50 -18.44 -3.76 -11.95
N ALA A 51 -19.04 -4.71 -11.25
CA ALA A 51 -20.16 -4.50 -10.35
C ALA A 51 -19.84 -5.04 -8.95
N VAL A 52 -20.31 -4.33 -7.94
CA VAL A 52 -20.34 -4.82 -6.55
C VAL A 52 -21.77 -5.25 -6.27
N GLU A 53 -21.97 -6.55 -6.21
CA GLU A 53 -23.30 -7.14 -6.05
C GLU A 53 -23.78 -7.04 -4.60
N ASP A 54 -22.90 -7.35 -3.66
CA ASP A 54 -23.14 -7.23 -2.22
C ASP A 54 -21.83 -7.10 -1.44
N GLY A 55 -21.92 -7.01 -0.11
CA GLY A 55 -20.81 -6.85 0.80
C GLY A 55 -20.42 -5.40 1.05
N GLN A 56 -19.41 -5.20 1.89
CA GLN A 56 -18.88 -3.88 2.25
C GLN A 56 -17.35 -3.94 2.37
N VAL A 57 -16.70 -2.82 2.12
CA VAL A 57 -15.26 -2.66 2.35
C VAL A 57 -15.06 -1.43 3.20
N LEU A 58 -14.71 -1.64 4.46
CA LEU A 58 -14.51 -0.58 5.44
C LEU A 58 -13.04 -0.21 5.52
N VAL A 59 -12.75 1.06 5.26
CA VAL A 59 -11.42 1.66 5.48
C VAL A 59 -11.61 2.82 6.43
N ASP A 60 -11.11 2.69 7.64
CA ASP A 60 -11.29 3.70 8.71
C ASP A 60 -12.77 4.11 8.88
N GLY A 61 -13.68 3.12 8.89
CA GLY A 61 -15.12 3.32 9.00
C GLY A 61 -15.85 3.79 7.74
N PHE A 62 -15.15 4.07 6.65
CA PHE A 62 -15.74 4.47 5.38
C PHE A 62 -15.94 3.26 4.47
N ASP A 63 -17.21 3.03 4.04
CA ASP A 63 -17.53 1.96 3.08
C ASP A 63 -17.20 2.41 1.64
N VAL A 64 -16.04 1.93 1.17
CA VAL A 64 -15.48 2.27 -0.14
C VAL A 64 -16.40 1.86 -1.30
N VAL A 65 -17.13 0.76 -1.15
CA VAL A 65 -17.92 0.18 -2.26
C VAL A 65 -19.42 0.52 -2.21
N ALA A 66 -19.87 1.23 -1.17
CA ALA A 66 -21.28 1.58 -1.01
C ALA A 66 -21.93 2.20 -2.26
N PRO A 67 -21.31 3.18 -2.97
CA PRO A 67 -21.92 3.76 -4.17
C PRO A 67 -22.15 2.76 -5.30
N LEU A 68 -21.22 1.83 -5.50
CA LEU A 68 -21.30 0.78 -6.54
C LEU A 68 -22.37 -0.26 -6.19
N ARG A 69 -22.40 -0.70 -4.93
CA ARG A 69 -23.39 -1.64 -4.42
C ARG A 69 -24.81 -1.07 -4.51
N GLU A 70 -25.01 0.18 -4.10
CA GLU A 70 -26.31 0.85 -4.19
C GLU A 70 -26.79 1.00 -5.64
N TYR A 71 -25.87 1.35 -6.54
CA TYR A 71 -26.18 1.40 -7.96
C TYR A 71 -26.63 0.05 -8.48
N PHE A 72 -25.88 -1.03 -8.18
CA PHE A 72 -26.21 -2.37 -8.61
C PHE A 72 -27.59 -2.82 -8.09
N LYS A 73 -27.88 -2.58 -6.80
CA LYS A 73 -29.16 -2.96 -6.18
C LYS A 73 -30.37 -2.19 -6.75
N ARG A 74 -30.17 -0.95 -7.22
CA ARG A 74 -31.23 -0.13 -7.84
C ARG A 74 -31.41 -0.38 -9.34
N ALA A 75 -30.40 -0.93 -10.00
CA ALA A 75 -30.43 -1.17 -11.44
C ALA A 75 -31.25 -2.43 -11.76
N ARG A 76 -32.30 -2.30 -12.58
CA ARG A 76 -33.01 -3.49 -13.10
C ARG A 76 -32.10 -4.38 -13.96
N ARG A 77 -31.10 -3.79 -14.61
CA ARG A 77 -30.06 -4.44 -15.40
C ARG A 77 -28.79 -3.63 -15.28
N PHE A 78 -27.67 -4.30 -14.94
CA PHE A 78 -26.37 -3.65 -14.92
C PHE A 78 -25.97 -3.14 -16.31
N ARG A 79 -25.59 -1.85 -16.40
CA ARG A 79 -25.13 -1.19 -17.62
C ARG A 79 -23.78 -0.55 -17.40
N PRO A 80 -22.70 -1.08 -18.02
CA PRO A 80 -21.35 -0.55 -17.87
C PRO A 80 -21.22 0.94 -18.25
N ASP A 81 -21.96 1.39 -19.29
CA ASP A 81 -21.99 2.76 -19.74
C ASP A 81 -22.52 3.73 -18.66
N LYS A 82 -23.54 3.35 -17.91
CA LYS A 82 -24.12 4.14 -16.81
C LYS A 82 -23.32 4.05 -15.52
N ASN A 83 -22.44 3.07 -15.38
CA ASN A 83 -21.57 2.92 -14.22
C ASN A 83 -20.53 4.05 -14.13
N GLU A 84 -20.24 4.73 -15.23
CA GLU A 84 -19.24 5.81 -15.26
C GLU A 84 -19.54 6.95 -14.28
N ASP A 85 -20.80 7.37 -14.19
CA ASP A 85 -21.19 8.45 -13.28
C ASP A 85 -21.10 8.03 -11.80
N VAL A 86 -21.36 6.75 -11.53
CA VAL A 86 -21.19 6.18 -10.19
C VAL A 86 -19.70 6.10 -9.84
N LEU A 87 -18.87 5.68 -10.78
CA LEU A 87 -17.42 5.65 -10.60
C LEU A 87 -16.83 7.05 -10.40
N LYS A 88 -17.33 8.07 -11.11
CA LYS A 88 -16.93 9.47 -10.88
C LYS A 88 -17.28 9.93 -9.46
N ARG A 89 -18.46 9.59 -8.94
CA ARG A 89 -18.86 9.90 -7.55
C ARG A 89 -17.99 9.16 -6.55
N LEU A 90 -17.75 7.87 -6.79
CA LEU A 90 -16.82 7.06 -5.98
C LEU A 90 -15.42 7.66 -6.00
N HIS A 91 -14.91 8.01 -7.18
CA HIS A 91 -13.59 8.63 -7.31
C HIS A 91 -13.51 9.92 -6.48
N LYS A 92 -14.52 10.78 -6.54
CA LYS A 92 -14.59 12.02 -5.73
C LYS A 92 -14.61 11.73 -4.22
N ALA A 93 -15.37 10.73 -3.78
CA ALA A 93 -15.41 10.32 -2.38
C ALA A 93 -14.05 9.74 -1.93
N MET A 94 -13.39 8.94 -2.78
CA MET A 94 -12.10 8.33 -2.51
C MET A 94 -10.91 9.30 -2.54
N MET A 95 -11.06 10.53 -3.05
CA MET A 95 -9.98 11.53 -3.07
C MET A 95 -9.46 11.90 -1.67
N SER A 96 -10.29 11.77 -0.63
CA SER A 96 -9.89 11.99 0.76
C SER A 96 -9.15 10.79 1.38
N ILE A 97 -9.22 9.63 0.76
CA ILE A 97 -8.70 8.36 1.26
C ILE A 97 -7.47 7.92 0.47
N ARG A 98 -7.56 7.86 -0.87
CA ARG A 98 -6.45 7.48 -1.74
C ARG A 98 -5.27 8.42 -1.62
N GLY A 99 -4.06 7.84 -1.58
CA GLY A 99 -2.81 8.61 -1.48
C GLY A 99 -2.58 9.27 -0.12
N ARG A 100 -3.54 9.17 0.79
CA ARG A 100 -3.46 9.72 2.14
C ARG A 100 -3.64 8.65 3.22
N LYS A 101 -4.73 7.87 3.16
CA LYS A 101 -5.00 6.78 4.11
C LYS A 101 -4.66 5.42 3.52
N VAL A 102 -5.00 5.22 2.25
CA VAL A 102 -4.73 3.97 1.52
C VAL A 102 -3.93 4.28 0.28
N THR A 103 -2.88 3.51 0.06
CA THR A 103 -2.03 3.57 -1.12
C THR A 103 -1.82 2.18 -1.70
N MET A 104 -1.43 2.13 -2.97
CA MET A 104 -1.17 0.85 -3.66
C MET A 104 0.10 0.95 -4.51
N VAL A 105 0.94 -0.05 -4.39
CA VAL A 105 2.06 -0.33 -5.29
C VAL A 105 1.59 -1.41 -6.26
N PHE A 106 1.58 -1.09 -7.55
CA PHE A 106 1.15 -1.99 -8.61
C PHE A 106 2.30 -2.89 -9.08
N GLN A 107 1.96 -4.00 -9.70
CA GLN A 107 2.86 -5.07 -10.13
C GLN A 107 4.02 -4.59 -11.02
N GLU A 108 3.78 -3.63 -11.93
CA GLU A 108 4.79 -3.15 -12.86
C GLU A 108 5.15 -1.68 -12.64
N PRO A 109 6.37 -1.36 -12.12
CA PRO A 109 6.81 0.03 -11.92
C PRO A 109 6.84 0.85 -13.20
N MET A 110 7.13 0.23 -14.34
CA MET A 110 7.21 0.92 -15.64
C MET A 110 5.86 1.45 -16.12
N THR A 111 4.78 0.77 -15.81
CA THR A 111 3.43 1.21 -16.17
C THR A 111 2.86 2.23 -15.20
N THR A 112 3.44 2.29 -13.99
CA THR A 112 2.98 3.17 -12.91
C THR A 112 3.61 4.56 -13.00
N LEU A 113 4.90 4.65 -13.33
CA LEU A 113 5.62 5.92 -13.43
C LEU A 113 5.42 6.57 -14.80
N ASN A 114 5.14 7.88 -14.81
CA ASN A 114 5.05 8.64 -16.05
C ASN A 114 6.46 8.85 -16.64
N PRO A 115 6.76 8.31 -17.86
CA PRO A 115 8.11 8.34 -18.42
C PRO A 115 8.62 9.73 -18.81
N VAL A 116 7.72 10.72 -18.97
CA VAL A 116 8.07 12.09 -19.40
C VAL A 116 8.16 13.08 -18.24
N LEU A 117 8.01 12.62 -17.01
CA LEU A 117 8.14 13.46 -15.82
C LEU A 117 9.28 12.97 -14.93
N PRO A 118 10.11 13.89 -14.38
CA PRO A 118 11.13 13.52 -13.40
C PRO A 118 10.49 12.83 -12.17
N VAL A 119 11.19 11.84 -11.61
CA VAL A 119 10.64 11.06 -10.49
C VAL A 119 10.36 11.91 -9.25
N GLY A 120 11.19 12.91 -8.97
CA GLY A 120 10.96 13.84 -7.88
C GLY A 120 9.69 14.65 -8.02
N TYR A 121 9.30 15.02 -9.26
CA TYR A 121 8.04 15.69 -9.53
C TYR A 121 6.85 14.78 -9.19
N GLN A 122 6.91 13.52 -9.61
CA GLN A 122 5.84 12.55 -9.39
C GLN A 122 5.62 12.30 -7.89
N ILE A 123 6.69 12.15 -7.12
CA ILE A 123 6.61 12.02 -5.65
C ILE A 123 6.08 13.32 -5.02
N ALA A 124 6.60 14.48 -5.44
CA ALA A 124 6.19 15.79 -4.91
C ALA A 124 4.71 16.09 -5.19
N GLU A 125 4.21 15.68 -6.36
CA GLU A 125 2.81 15.89 -6.75
C GLU A 125 1.84 15.16 -5.83
N VAL A 126 2.18 13.96 -5.38
CA VAL A 126 1.36 13.20 -4.41
C VAL A 126 1.21 13.97 -3.10
N VAL A 127 2.31 14.53 -2.58
CA VAL A 127 2.25 15.35 -1.36
C VAL A 127 1.48 16.64 -1.61
N LEU A 128 1.74 17.31 -2.74
CA LEU A 128 1.05 18.55 -3.11
C LEU A 128 -0.46 18.37 -3.25
N GLN A 129 -0.90 17.25 -3.79
CA GLN A 129 -2.30 16.97 -4.00
C GLN A 129 -3.05 16.65 -2.70
N HIS A 130 -2.42 15.89 -1.81
CA HIS A 130 -3.07 15.35 -0.62
C HIS A 130 -2.74 16.12 0.66
N ASN A 131 -1.55 16.72 0.75
CA ASN A 131 -1.09 17.41 1.95
C ASN A 131 -0.22 18.65 1.64
N PRO A 132 -0.73 19.64 0.88
CA PRO A 132 -0.01 20.86 0.61
C PRO A 132 0.33 21.65 1.88
N ALA A 133 -0.45 21.51 2.96
CA ALA A 133 -0.19 22.12 4.25
C ALA A 133 1.14 21.66 4.84
N LEU A 134 1.49 20.39 4.71
CA LEU A 134 2.78 19.86 5.16
C LEU A 134 3.94 20.58 4.47
N LEU A 135 3.90 20.70 3.14
CA LEU A 135 4.93 21.40 2.37
C LEU A 135 5.02 22.88 2.74
N ALA A 136 3.86 23.53 2.97
CA ALA A 136 3.83 24.93 3.39
C ALA A 136 4.45 25.13 4.79
N LYS A 137 4.15 24.28 5.76
CA LYS A 137 4.75 24.30 7.10
C LYS A 137 6.25 24.09 7.03
N ARG A 138 6.74 23.10 6.31
CA ARG A 138 8.17 22.82 6.12
C ARG A 138 8.90 24.02 5.53
N ARG A 139 8.34 24.66 4.50
CA ARG A 139 8.92 25.84 3.86
C ARG A 139 8.95 27.07 4.80
N LEU A 140 7.87 27.28 5.58
CA LEU A 140 7.79 28.33 6.58
C LEU A 140 8.77 28.11 7.73
N ALA A 141 8.90 26.88 8.22
CA ALA A 141 9.83 26.52 9.28
C ALA A 141 11.27 26.91 8.90
N ARG A 142 11.73 26.56 7.69
CA ARG A 142 13.06 26.93 7.21
C ARG A 142 13.28 28.44 7.01
N ALA A 143 12.22 29.15 6.68
CA ALA A 143 12.31 30.61 6.56
C ALA A 143 12.40 31.30 7.92
N ARG A 144 11.87 30.71 8.98
CA ARG A 144 11.83 31.26 10.35
C ARG A 144 12.99 30.77 11.22
N ALA A 145 13.47 29.53 10.97
CA ALA A 145 14.54 28.95 11.77
C ALA A 145 15.81 29.75 11.69
N THR A 146 16.44 29.95 12.85
CA THR A 146 17.76 30.55 13.01
C THR A 146 18.85 29.48 13.03
N ARG A 147 20.12 29.90 12.97
CA ARG A 147 21.25 28.97 13.16
C ARG A 147 21.27 28.36 14.56
N GLU A 148 20.79 29.09 15.56
CA GLU A 148 20.68 28.59 16.93
C GLU A 148 19.60 27.50 17.05
N ASP A 149 18.47 27.71 16.40
CA ASP A 149 17.41 26.68 16.34
C ASP A 149 17.91 25.36 15.72
N THR A 150 18.66 25.45 14.61
CA THR A 150 19.20 24.25 13.96
C THR A 150 20.31 23.58 14.77
N LYS A 151 21.10 24.32 15.53
CA LYS A 151 22.07 23.75 16.49
C LYS A 151 21.32 23.00 17.60
N ARG A 152 20.29 23.62 18.17
CA ARG A 152 19.49 22.99 19.22
C ARG A 152 18.79 21.70 18.74
N VAL A 153 18.25 21.72 17.52
CA VAL A 153 17.71 20.53 16.86
C VAL A 153 18.77 19.43 16.74
N LEU A 154 19.99 19.78 16.35
CA LEU A 154 21.10 18.82 16.26
C LEU A 154 21.49 18.26 17.63
N ASP A 155 21.49 19.07 18.69
CA ASP A 155 21.77 18.61 20.05
C ASP A 155 20.73 17.56 20.52
N PHE A 156 19.43 17.80 20.27
CA PHE A 156 18.38 16.83 20.56
C PHE A 156 18.57 15.51 19.79
N LEU A 157 18.98 15.56 18.53
CA LEU A 157 19.23 14.36 17.74
C LEU A 157 20.44 13.58 18.25
N LYS A 158 21.49 14.26 18.68
CA LYS A 158 22.69 13.63 19.27
C LYS A 158 22.41 12.99 20.62
N SER A 159 21.51 13.56 21.41
CA SER A 159 21.09 13.02 22.70
C SER A 159 19.93 12.01 22.60
N GLU A 160 19.44 11.73 21.39
CA GLU A 160 18.28 10.87 21.12
C GLU A 160 16.99 11.31 21.81
N ASP A 161 16.91 12.57 22.26
CA ASP A 161 15.73 13.15 22.90
C ASP A 161 14.71 13.64 21.85
N LEU A 162 13.96 12.70 21.29
CA LEU A 162 12.93 12.99 20.29
C LEU A 162 11.69 13.70 20.85
N GLU A 163 11.39 13.50 22.12
CA GLU A 163 10.27 14.16 22.80
C GLU A 163 10.60 15.64 23.05
N GLY A 164 11.79 15.93 23.57
CA GLY A 164 12.32 17.29 23.72
C GLY A 164 12.42 18.03 22.39
N LEU A 165 12.86 17.35 21.33
CA LEU A 165 12.88 17.90 19.97
C LEU A 165 11.50 18.35 19.53
N LYS A 166 10.49 17.49 19.63
CA LYS A 166 9.10 17.80 19.23
C LYS A 166 8.54 18.97 20.05
N ALA A 167 8.76 18.98 21.35
CA ALA A 167 8.31 20.05 22.24
C ALA A 167 8.95 21.38 21.84
N TYR A 168 10.26 21.43 21.64
CA TYR A 168 11.01 22.60 21.21
C TYR A 168 10.51 23.18 19.89
N VAL A 169 10.38 22.33 18.86
CA VAL A 169 9.96 22.78 17.52
C VAL A 169 8.54 23.35 17.56
N LYS A 170 7.66 22.75 18.36
CA LYS A 170 6.29 23.22 18.55
C LYS A 170 6.26 24.57 19.25
N GLU A 171 7.01 24.75 20.34
CA GLU A 171 7.12 26.00 21.08
C GLU A 171 7.63 27.14 20.20
N ARG A 172 8.61 26.86 19.35
CA ARG A 172 9.23 27.83 18.43
C ARG A 172 8.40 28.07 17.15
N GLY A 173 7.30 27.34 16.92
CA GLY A 173 6.49 27.42 15.69
C GLY A 173 7.26 26.99 14.44
N LEU A 174 8.13 25.98 14.58
CA LEU A 174 9.01 25.46 13.53
C LEU A 174 8.57 24.04 13.08
N GLU A 175 7.28 23.69 13.22
CA GLU A 175 6.78 22.36 12.88
C GLU A 175 7.14 21.95 11.45
N GLY A 176 7.64 20.75 11.30
CA GLY A 176 8.17 20.16 10.08
C GLY A 176 9.69 20.35 9.90
N LEU A 177 10.38 21.09 10.80
CA LEU A 177 11.85 21.15 10.82
C LEU A 177 12.43 19.85 11.39
N GLU A 178 11.78 19.28 12.40
CA GLU A 178 12.12 18.00 13.00
C GLU A 178 12.14 16.85 11.99
N ASP A 179 11.11 16.75 11.15
CA ASP A 179 11.04 15.73 10.11
C ASP A 179 12.18 15.86 9.09
N GLN A 180 12.53 17.09 8.73
CA GLN A 180 13.62 17.37 7.81
C GLN A 180 14.98 16.98 8.42
N ALA A 181 15.17 17.33 9.68
CA ALA A 181 16.41 17.02 10.40
C ALA A 181 16.57 15.52 10.63
N LEU A 182 15.48 14.85 11.06
CA LEU A 182 15.45 13.39 11.23
C LEU A 182 15.73 12.65 9.91
N ALA A 183 15.21 13.13 8.79
CA ALA A 183 15.46 12.52 7.48
C ALA A 183 16.95 12.53 7.13
N TYR A 184 17.69 13.60 7.45
CA TYR A 184 19.14 13.63 7.26
C TYR A 184 19.89 12.80 8.31
N TRP A 185 19.46 12.87 9.57
CA TRP A 185 20.11 12.14 10.67
C TRP A 185 20.07 10.63 10.49
N ARG A 186 18.96 10.09 9.99
CA ARG A 186 18.75 8.66 9.75
C ARG A 186 19.42 8.10 8.49
N ARG A 187 20.00 8.95 7.64
CA ARG A 187 20.67 8.50 6.41
C ARG A 187 21.94 7.71 6.73
N ARG A 188 21.96 6.45 6.29
CA ARG A 188 23.11 5.53 6.49
C ARG A 188 24.27 5.79 5.52
N ASP A 189 23.98 6.39 4.36
CA ASP A 189 24.95 6.69 3.31
C ASP A 189 25.76 7.97 3.56
N LEU A 190 25.41 8.75 4.57
CA LEU A 190 26.08 10.01 4.90
C LEU A 190 26.99 9.88 6.12
N HIS A 191 28.20 10.42 6.00
CA HIS A 191 29.09 10.63 7.15
C HIS A 191 28.47 11.61 8.14
N GLU A 192 28.74 11.47 9.44
CA GLU A 192 28.14 12.31 10.49
C GLU A 192 28.31 13.81 10.24
N LEU A 193 29.53 14.25 9.87
CA LEU A 193 29.78 15.66 9.54
C LEU A 193 28.88 16.18 8.43
N VAL A 194 28.57 15.34 7.42
CA VAL A 194 27.67 15.72 6.33
C VAL A 194 26.23 15.84 6.81
N LYS A 195 25.79 14.93 7.70
CA LYS A 195 24.47 15.01 8.35
C LYS A 195 24.34 16.30 9.13
N GLU A 196 25.32 16.63 9.97
CA GLU A 196 25.34 17.85 10.76
C GLU A 196 25.29 19.10 9.89
N VAL A 197 26.14 19.20 8.86
CA VAL A 197 26.14 20.34 7.94
C VAL A 197 24.78 20.49 7.25
N ARG A 198 24.15 19.40 6.82
CA ARG A 198 22.82 19.45 6.20
C ARG A 198 21.75 19.91 7.19
N ILE A 199 21.77 19.44 8.43
CA ILE A 199 20.83 19.87 9.47
C ILE A 199 21.02 21.36 9.77
N LEU A 200 22.26 21.80 9.93
CA LEU A 200 22.58 23.23 10.17
C LEU A 200 22.18 24.13 8.99
N SER A 201 22.11 23.60 7.77
CA SER A 201 21.67 24.33 6.59
C SER A 201 20.15 24.43 6.41
N LEU A 202 19.35 23.81 7.30
CA LEU A 202 17.88 23.86 7.25
C LEU A 202 17.28 25.22 7.65
N CYS A 203 18.11 26.21 8.02
CA CYS A 203 17.67 27.53 8.40
C CYS A 203 17.92 28.60 7.33
N CYS A 204 17.40 29.78 7.62
CA CYS A 204 17.83 31.05 7.03
C CYS A 204 17.55 31.17 5.52
N GLU A 205 16.56 30.47 5.00
CA GLU A 205 16.11 30.67 3.63
C GLU A 205 15.10 31.82 3.55
N PRO A 206 15.46 33.00 3.02
CA PRO A 206 14.58 34.15 2.99
C PRO A 206 13.30 33.88 2.19
N LEU A 207 12.20 34.44 2.65
CA LEU A 207 10.90 34.31 2.02
C LEU A 207 10.22 35.66 1.96
N ASN A 208 9.71 36.03 0.78
CA ASN A 208 8.95 37.27 0.64
C ASN A 208 7.73 37.27 1.59
N PRO A 209 7.44 38.34 2.34
CA PRO A 209 6.34 38.42 3.29
C PRO A 209 4.95 38.06 2.66
N ILE A 210 4.69 38.47 1.42
CA ILE A 210 3.46 38.11 0.71
C ILE A 210 3.36 36.60 0.49
N MET A 211 4.47 35.96 0.05
CA MET A 211 4.52 34.51 -0.12
C MET A 211 4.38 33.79 1.23
N ALA A 212 5.02 34.30 2.30
CA ALA A 212 4.86 33.75 3.65
C ALA A 212 3.38 33.80 4.10
N GLY A 213 2.67 34.87 3.81
CA GLY A 213 1.23 34.98 4.08
C GLY A 213 0.41 33.92 3.35
N TRP A 214 0.66 33.71 2.05
CA TRP A 214 -0.03 32.67 1.27
C TRP A 214 0.32 31.25 1.70
N LEU A 215 1.57 30.98 2.02
CA LEU A 215 1.96 29.69 2.59
C LEU A 215 1.33 29.47 3.97
N GLY A 216 1.20 30.52 4.79
CA GLY A 216 0.47 30.46 6.04
C GLY A 216 -1.01 30.13 5.86
N TYR A 217 -1.65 30.67 4.81
CA TYR A 217 -3.01 30.28 4.42
C TYR A 217 -3.08 28.77 4.06
N VAL A 218 -2.17 28.28 3.20
CA VAL A 218 -2.14 26.86 2.81
C VAL A 218 -1.86 25.97 4.03
N ALA A 219 -0.95 26.37 4.90
CA ALA A 219 -0.61 25.61 6.11
C ALA A 219 -1.82 25.40 7.04
N ARG A 220 -2.73 26.40 7.13
CA ARG A 220 -3.94 26.32 7.96
C ARG A 220 -5.10 25.61 7.29
N THR A 221 -5.28 25.82 5.99
CA THR A 221 -6.51 25.35 5.28
C THR A 221 -6.31 24.06 4.51
N ASN A 222 -5.08 23.66 4.30
CA ASN A 222 -4.69 22.55 3.39
C ASN A 222 -5.25 22.74 1.95
N ARG A 223 -5.45 23.99 1.52
CA ARG A 223 -5.98 24.33 0.19
C ARG A 223 -5.09 25.36 -0.50
N LEU A 224 -4.94 25.20 -1.82
CA LEU A 224 -4.27 26.22 -2.63
C LEU A 224 -5.17 27.44 -2.81
N PRO A 225 -4.58 28.66 -2.96
CA PRO A 225 -5.34 29.86 -3.25
C PRO A 225 -6.20 29.74 -4.51
N GLY A 226 -7.35 30.40 -4.55
CA GLY A 226 -8.25 30.39 -5.69
C GLY A 226 -7.76 31.21 -6.89
N ALA A 227 -7.09 32.36 -6.64
CA ALA A 227 -6.61 33.24 -7.70
C ALA A 227 -5.52 32.56 -8.56
N PRO A 228 -5.67 32.45 -9.90
CA PRO A 228 -4.82 31.64 -10.77
C PRO A 228 -3.32 31.96 -10.64
N VAL A 229 -2.96 33.24 -10.68
CA VAL A 229 -1.55 33.70 -10.61
C VAL A 229 -0.95 33.36 -9.26
N VAL A 230 -1.64 33.66 -8.17
CA VAL A 230 -1.20 33.35 -6.79
C VAL A 230 -1.07 31.85 -6.61
N LYS A 231 -2.05 31.09 -7.08
CA LYS A 231 -2.02 29.60 -7.05
C LYS A 231 -0.78 29.05 -7.75
N GLN A 232 -0.43 29.59 -8.92
CA GLN A 232 0.74 29.14 -9.67
C GLN A 232 2.07 29.46 -8.94
N LEU A 233 2.20 30.67 -8.37
CA LEU A 233 3.38 31.08 -7.62
C LEU A 233 3.55 30.21 -6.36
N VAL A 234 2.48 30.07 -5.57
CA VAL A 234 2.49 29.21 -4.37
C VAL A 234 2.81 27.77 -4.73
N ARG A 235 2.18 27.22 -5.80
CA ARG A 235 2.47 25.87 -6.28
C ARG A 235 3.95 25.68 -6.63
N ARG A 236 4.61 26.64 -7.25
CA ARG A 236 6.05 26.58 -7.57
C ARG A 236 6.91 26.43 -6.31
N GLU A 237 6.63 27.19 -5.26
CA GLU A 237 7.36 27.06 -3.98
C GLU A 237 7.09 25.71 -3.32
N LEU A 238 5.83 25.24 -3.32
CA LEU A 238 5.48 23.95 -2.75
C LEU A 238 6.08 22.77 -3.55
N VAL A 239 6.17 22.88 -4.87
CA VAL A 239 6.84 21.85 -5.70
C VAL A 239 8.32 21.76 -5.37
N LYS A 240 9.03 22.90 -5.21
CA LYS A 240 10.44 22.89 -4.79
C LYS A 240 10.61 22.18 -3.44
N GLU A 241 9.72 22.48 -2.48
CA GLU A 241 9.72 21.82 -1.18
C GLU A 241 9.38 20.34 -1.30
N GLY A 242 8.47 19.99 -2.20
CA GLY A 242 8.14 18.60 -2.53
C GLY A 242 9.33 17.82 -3.07
N TYR A 243 10.14 18.40 -3.95
CA TYR A 243 11.39 17.79 -4.43
C TYR A 243 12.38 17.51 -3.29
N ARG A 244 12.51 18.45 -2.34
CA ARG A 244 13.37 18.25 -1.18
C ARG A 244 12.87 17.11 -0.31
N LYS A 245 11.56 17.10 -0.01
CA LYS A 245 10.94 15.99 0.74
C LYS A 245 11.10 14.65 -0.02
N ALA A 246 10.96 14.63 -1.34
CA ALA A 246 11.19 13.46 -2.15
C ALA A 246 12.64 12.95 -2.05
N ALA A 247 13.63 13.86 -2.14
CA ALA A 247 15.03 13.49 -2.02
C ALA A 247 15.37 12.95 -0.62
N GLU A 248 14.87 13.60 0.44
CA GLU A 248 15.01 13.12 1.82
C GLU A 248 14.43 11.71 1.97
N TYR A 249 13.21 11.49 1.47
CA TYR A 249 12.53 10.21 1.60
C TYR A 249 13.22 9.10 0.78
N LEU A 250 13.66 9.40 -0.45
CA LEU A 250 14.46 8.47 -1.24
C LEU A 250 15.79 8.12 -0.55
N GLY A 251 16.38 9.09 0.15
CA GLY A 251 17.59 8.85 0.96
C GLY A 251 17.32 7.88 2.13
N LEU A 252 16.17 8.00 2.80
CA LEU A 252 15.75 7.02 3.83
C LEU A 252 15.57 5.62 3.26
N LEU A 253 15.11 5.52 2.01
CA LEU A 253 14.97 4.24 1.29
C LEU A 253 16.29 3.72 0.72
N GLY A 254 17.43 4.29 1.12
CA GLY A 254 18.76 3.85 0.66
C GLY A 254 19.05 4.15 -0.81
N MET A 255 18.41 5.17 -1.39
CA MET A 255 18.70 5.60 -2.75
C MET A 255 20.03 6.36 -2.78
N PRO A 256 21.02 5.99 -3.63
CA PRO A 256 22.26 6.75 -3.76
C PRO A 256 21.97 8.13 -4.39
N GLU A 257 22.68 9.16 -3.96
CA GLU A 257 22.60 10.54 -4.48
C GLU A 257 21.16 11.03 -4.75
N PRO A 258 20.22 10.95 -3.78
CA PRO A 258 18.79 11.19 -4.00
C PRO A 258 18.49 12.57 -4.55
N GLU A 259 19.32 13.56 -4.27
CA GLU A 259 19.21 14.92 -4.80
C GLU A 259 19.47 15.01 -6.32
N LYS A 260 20.20 14.03 -6.88
CA LYS A 260 20.34 13.86 -8.33
C LYS A 260 19.19 13.02 -8.87
N VAL A 261 18.88 11.92 -8.21
CA VAL A 261 17.85 10.98 -8.62
C VAL A 261 16.48 11.64 -8.77
N VAL A 262 16.08 12.56 -7.89
CA VAL A 262 14.80 13.29 -8.02
C VAL A 262 14.66 14.07 -9.35
N LYS A 263 15.77 14.39 -10.02
CA LYS A 263 15.77 15.08 -11.31
C LYS A 263 15.78 14.13 -12.50
N MET A 264 16.06 12.85 -12.28
CA MET A 264 16.10 11.82 -13.31
C MET A 264 14.70 11.38 -13.73
N TYR A 265 14.62 10.82 -14.92
CA TYR A 265 13.40 10.24 -15.46
C TYR A 265 13.36 8.72 -15.18
N PRO A 266 12.17 8.09 -15.20
CA PRO A 266 12.04 6.66 -14.92
C PRO A 266 12.93 5.75 -15.77
N HIS A 267 13.14 6.07 -17.03
CA HIS A 267 13.96 5.27 -17.94
C HIS A 267 15.46 5.32 -17.63
N GLU A 268 15.94 6.33 -16.91
CA GLU A 268 17.33 6.46 -16.47
C GLU A 268 17.65 5.65 -15.19
N LEU A 269 16.63 5.05 -14.55
CA LEU A 269 16.76 4.31 -13.30
C LEU A 269 16.86 2.80 -13.55
N SER A 270 17.60 2.08 -12.69
CA SER A 270 17.55 0.62 -12.64
C SER A 270 16.20 0.10 -12.13
N GLY A 271 15.90 -1.19 -12.30
CA GLY A 271 14.66 -1.82 -11.81
C GLY A 271 14.43 -1.59 -10.31
N GLY A 272 15.44 -1.87 -9.49
CA GLY A 272 15.36 -1.66 -8.05
C GLY A 272 15.23 -0.19 -7.64
N MET A 273 15.86 0.74 -8.37
CA MET A 273 15.68 2.18 -8.15
C MET A 273 14.25 2.63 -8.48
N ARG A 274 13.67 2.14 -9.58
CA ARG A 274 12.26 2.42 -9.93
C ARG A 274 11.31 1.90 -8.85
N GLN A 275 11.55 0.69 -8.36
CA GLN A 275 10.73 0.11 -7.30
C GLN A 275 10.79 0.95 -6.01
N ARG A 276 11.98 1.41 -5.61
CA ARG A 276 12.12 2.33 -4.47
C ARG A 276 11.37 3.66 -4.70
N VAL A 277 11.36 4.20 -5.92
CA VAL A 277 10.57 5.40 -6.28
C VAL A 277 9.07 5.15 -6.15
N VAL A 278 8.57 4.00 -6.61
CA VAL A 278 7.14 3.64 -6.47
C VAL A 278 6.76 3.46 -5.01
N ILE A 279 7.60 2.77 -4.22
CA ILE A 279 7.41 2.64 -2.77
C ILE A 279 7.43 4.01 -2.09
N ALA A 280 8.41 4.88 -2.43
CA ALA A 280 8.45 6.25 -1.93
C ALA A 280 7.15 7.01 -2.22
N THR A 281 6.66 6.91 -3.45
CA THR A 281 5.41 7.56 -3.87
C THR A 281 4.21 7.07 -3.07
N ALA A 282 4.14 5.77 -2.78
CA ALA A 282 3.07 5.19 -1.97
C ALA A 282 3.16 5.61 -0.49
N MET A 283 4.37 5.71 0.05
CA MET A 283 4.60 5.89 1.50
C MET A 283 4.77 7.35 1.94
N ILE A 284 5.04 8.30 1.03
CA ILE A 284 5.46 9.67 1.35
C ILE A 284 4.47 10.47 2.22
N ASN A 285 3.20 10.09 2.22
CA ASN A 285 2.14 10.69 3.03
C ASN A 285 1.83 9.91 4.32
N ASN A 286 2.63 8.90 4.68
CA ASN A 286 2.42 8.03 5.84
C ASN A 286 1.01 7.44 5.87
N PRO A 287 0.64 6.60 4.89
CA PRO A 287 -0.70 5.99 4.81
C PRO A 287 -0.96 5.03 5.98
N GLU A 288 -2.25 4.79 6.27
CA GLU A 288 -2.67 3.81 7.27
C GLU A 288 -2.63 2.38 6.72
N LEU A 289 -2.90 2.21 5.41
CA LEU A 289 -2.85 0.92 4.70
C LEU A 289 -2.07 1.06 3.39
N VAL A 290 -1.12 0.16 3.19
CA VAL A 290 -0.37 0.02 1.93
C VAL A 290 -0.67 -1.33 1.31
N ILE A 291 -1.20 -1.32 0.09
CA ILE A 291 -1.41 -2.54 -0.71
C ILE A 291 -0.21 -2.71 -1.64
N LEU A 292 0.46 -3.83 -1.53
CA LEU A 292 1.62 -4.20 -2.35
C LEU A 292 1.20 -5.37 -3.25
N ASP A 293 0.94 -5.08 -4.53
CA ASP A 293 0.52 -6.10 -5.50
C ASP A 293 1.74 -6.57 -6.29
N GLU A 294 2.28 -7.73 -5.92
CA GLU A 294 3.47 -8.36 -6.47
C GLU A 294 4.70 -7.41 -6.57
N PRO A 295 5.08 -6.74 -5.47
CA PRO A 295 6.04 -5.64 -5.54
C PRO A 295 7.47 -6.05 -5.92
N THR A 296 7.76 -7.36 -5.99
CA THR A 296 9.10 -7.89 -6.26
C THR A 296 9.16 -8.85 -7.44
N SER A 297 8.04 -9.09 -8.15
CA SER A 297 7.94 -10.11 -9.21
C SER A 297 8.87 -9.87 -10.42
N ALA A 298 9.27 -8.63 -10.68
CA ALA A 298 10.12 -8.25 -11.81
C ALA A 298 11.58 -7.93 -11.40
N LEU A 299 12.00 -8.35 -10.21
CA LEU A 299 13.32 -8.05 -9.65
C LEU A 299 14.15 -9.31 -9.52
N ASP A 300 15.46 -9.17 -9.65
CA ASP A 300 16.39 -10.24 -9.30
C ASP A 300 16.39 -10.52 -7.78
N VAL A 301 16.84 -11.72 -7.38
CA VAL A 301 16.79 -12.20 -6.00
C VAL A 301 17.49 -11.26 -5.01
N THR A 302 18.59 -10.65 -5.42
CA THR A 302 19.37 -9.74 -4.56
C THR A 302 18.59 -8.44 -4.29
N ILE A 303 18.06 -7.85 -5.33
CA ILE A 303 17.25 -6.62 -5.21
C ILE A 303 15.94 -6.91 -4.48
N GLN A 304 15.31 -8.07 -4.74
CA GLN A 304 14.15 -8.53 -4.00
C GLN A 304 14.41 -8.54 -2.49
N ALA A 305 15.51 -9.18 -2.05
CA ALA A 305 15.89 -9.23 -0.63
C ALA A 305 16.05 -7.83 -0.02
N GLN A 306 16.69 -6.90 -0.76
CA GLN A 306 16.85 -5.51 -0.32
C GLN A 306 15.51 -4.78 -0.17
N ILE A 307 14.57 -5.00 -1.09
CA ILE A 307 13.24 -4.38 -1.03
C ILE A 307 12.42 -4.96 0.14
N LEU A 308 12.51 -6.27 0.40
CA LEU A 308 11.82 -6.90 1.54
C LEU A 308 12.37 -6.39 2.88
N GLU A 309 13.68 -6.21 3.00
CA GLU A 309 14.29 -5.63 4.20
C GLU A 309 13.86 -4.17 4.38
N LEU A 310 13.86 -3.37 3.31
CA LEU A 310 13.35 -2.01 3.32
C LEU A 310 11.90 -1.93 3.80
N LEU A 311 11.02 -2.81 3.31
CA LEU A 311 9.61 -2.86 3.74
C LEU A 311 9.48 -3.24 5.22
N ARG A 312 10.37 -4.11 5.73
CA ARG A 312 10.43 -4.48 7.14
C ARG A 312 10.85 -3.29 8.01
N GLU A 313 11.85 -2.52 7.59
CA GLU A 313 12.28 -1.29 8.28
C GLU A 313 11.15 -0.25 8.30
N LEU A 314 10.49 -0.02 7.17
CA LEU A 314 9.36 0.90 7.06
C LEU A 314 8.18 0.49 7.96
N LYS A 315 7.91 -0.82 8.08
CA LYS A 315 6.89 -1.32 9.01
C LYS A 315 7.20 -0.94 10.47
N GLN A 316 8.47 -1.05 10.88
CA GLN A 316 8.88 -0.71 12.25
C GLN A 316 8.80 0.80 12.54
N GLU A 317 9.06 1.63 11.52
CA GLU A 317 9.03 3.08 11.65
C GLU A 317 7.62 3.68 11.56
N THR A 318 6.73 3.01 10.84
CA THR A 318 5.34 3.44 10.62
C THR A 318 4.39 2.43 11.26
N ASN A 319 3.30 2.88 11.83
CA ASN A 319 2.24 1.99 12.32
C ASN A 319 1.23 1.64 11.20
N ALA A 320 1.70 1.64 9.95
CA ALA A 320 0.88 1.32 8.79
C ALA A 320 0.59 -0.19 8.73
N ALA A 321 -0.58 -0.53 8.26
CA ALA A 321 -0.93 -1.89 7.88
C ALA A 321 -0.49 -2.16 6.44
N TYR A 322 -0.12 -3.40 6.14
CA TYR A 322 0.30 -3.81 4.81
C TYR A 322 -0.52 -5.01 4.33
N MET A 323 -1.06 -4.93 3.13
CA MET A 323 -1.59 -6.07 2.39
C MET A 323 -0.58 -6.47 1.33
N PHE A 324 0.12 -7.56 1.54
CA PHE A 324 1.17 -8.04 0.64
C PHE A 324 0.64 -9.17 -0.24
N ILE A 325 0.41 -8.90 -1.51
CA ILE A 325 -0.05 -9.88 -2.49
C ILE A 325 1.18 -10.47 -3.20
N SER A 326 1.30 -11.78 -3.21
CA SER A 326 2.33 -12.49 -3.96
C SER A 326 1.87 -13.88 -4.36
N HIS A 327 2.41 -14.41 -5.44
CA HIS A 327 2.32 -15.83 -5.78
C HIS A 327 3.49 -16.63 -5.18
N ASP A 328 4.53 -15.97 -4.69
CA ASP A 328 5.68 -16.59 -4.04
C ASP A 328 5.43 -16.70 -2.52
N LEU A 329 5.17 -17.94 -2.08
CA LEU A 329 4.92 -18.24 -0.67
C LEU A 329 6.15 -18.03 0.20
N SER A 330 7.36 -18.18 -0.34
CA SER A 330 8.60 -17.98 0.41
C SER A 330 8.79 -16.52 0.78
N VAL A 331 8.43 -15.61 -0.11
CA VAL A 331 8.40 -14.17 0.14
C VAL A 331 7.37 -13.82 1.21
N LEU A 332 6.16 -14.36 1.09
CA LEU A 332 5.09 -14.12 2.08
C LEU A 332 5.47 -14.63 3.47
N TYR A 333 6.11 -15.79 3.56
CA TYR A 333 6.59 -16.31 4.85
C TYR A 333 7.58 -15.36 5.53
N GLN A 334 8.45 -14.71 4.75
CA GLN A 334 9.45 -13.79 5.28
C GLN A 334 8.83 -12.50 5.85
N VAL A 335 7.84 -11.91 5.15
CA VAL A 335 7.37 -10.56 5.45
C VAL A 335 6.07 -10.52 6.26
N SER A 336 5.21 -11.54 6.18
CA SER A 336 3.86 -11.50 6.75
C SER A 336 3.83 -11.88 8.24
N ASP A 337 2.85 -11.35 8.95
CA ASP A 337 2.46 -11.79 10.29
C ASP A 337 1.36 -12.86 10.20
N ARG A 338 0.35 -12.61 9.36
CA ARG A 338 -0.74 -13.53 9.02
C ARG A 338 -0.80 -13.74 7.51
N ILE A 339 -1.38 -14.85 7.09
CA ILE A 339 -1.52 -15.20 5.68
C ILE A 339 -2.95 -15.61 5.41
N ALA A 340 -3.51 -15.06 4.33
CA ALA A 340 -4.78 -15.44 3.73
C ALA A 340 -4.53 -16.17 2.41
N ILE A 341 -5.04 -17.39 2.29
CA ILE A 341 -4.98 -18.19 1.07
C ILE A 341 -6.28 -18.01 0.31
N MET A 342 -6.18 -17.53 -0.94
CA MET A 342 -7.32 -17.31 -1.82
C MET A 342 -7.40 -18.36 -2.91
N TYR A 343 -8.60 -18.88 -3.14
CA TYR A 343 -8.92 -19.77 -4.24
C TYR A 343 -10.27 -19.39 -4.87
N ALA A 344 -10.29 -19.21 -6.18
CA ALA A 344 -11.52 -18.97 -6.95
C ALA A 344 -12.42 -17.86 -6.36
N GLY A 345 -11.82 -16.74 -5.97
CA GLY A 345 -12.52 -15.57 -5.44
C GLY A 345 -12.93 -15.65 -3.95
N LYS A 346 -12.43 -16.65 -3.21
CA LYS A 346 -12.72 -16.86 -1.78
C LYS A 346 -11.44 -16.95 -0.96
N VAL A 347 -11.50 -16.54 0.31
CA VAL A 347 -10.49 -16.90 1.30
C VAL A 347 -10.84 -18.29 1.82
N VAL A 348 -9.95 -19.25 1.58
CA VAL A 348 -10.16 -20.65 1.99
C VAL A 348 -9.48 -20.97 3.32
N GLU A 349 -8.41 -20.24 3.65
CA GLU A 349 -7.70 -20.36 4.93
C GLU A 349 -7.05 -19.04 5.28
N VAL A 350 -7.10 -18.62 6.56
CA VAL A 350 -6.41 -17.44 7.07
C VAL A 350 -5.96 -17.65 8.51
N GLY A 351 -4.74 -17.28 8.81
CA GLY A 351 -4.20 -17.41 10.15
C GLY A 351 -2.78 -16.91 10.31
N PRO A 352 -2.18 -17.03 11.52
CA PRO A 352 -0.79 -16.75 11.76
C PRO A 352 0.10 -17.53 10.78
N LYS A 353 1.13 -16.90 10.22
CA LYS A 353 1.97 -17.55 9.21
C LYS A 353 2.54 -18.90 9.66
N LYS A 354 2.94 -19.01 10.94
CA LYS A 354 3.49 -20.26 11.49
C LYS A 354 2.48 -21.40 11.44
N GLU A 355 1.21 -21.11 11.69
CA GLU A 355 0.12 -22.10 11.66
C GLU A 355 -0.22 -22.50 10.22
N VAL A 356 -0.41 -21.52 9.32
CA VAL A 356 -0.79 -21.78 7.92
C VAL A 356 0.32 -22.55 7.19
N PHE A 357 1.59 -22.26 7.46
CA PHE A 357 2.72 -22.98 6.83
C PHE A 357 3.09 -24.28 7.53
N GLY A 358 3.04 -24.31 8.87
CA GLY A 358 3.45 -25.48 9.65
C GLY A 358 2.38 -26.55 9.81
N SER A 359 1.09 -26.14 9.79
CA SER A 359 -0.06 -27.05 9.97
C SER A 359 -1.25 -26.59 9.13
N PRO A 360 -1.09 -26.53 7.77
CA PRO A 360 -2.14 -26.10 6.86
C PRO A 360 -3.38 -27.00 7.00
N LYS A 361 -4.56 -26.39 7.03
CA LYS A 361 -5.82 -27.10 7.23
C LYS A 361 -6.56 -27.37 5.93
N HIS A 362 -6.65 -26.35 5.06
CA HIS A 362 -7.36 -26.53 3.79
C HIS A 362 -6.54 -27.41 2.82
N PRO A 363 -7.13 -28.42 2.17
CA PRO A 363 -6.41 -29.27 1.21
C PRO A 363 -5.72 -28.50 0.08
N TYR A 364 -6.30 -27.39 -0.37
CA TYR A 364 -5.65 -26.52 -1.35
C TYR A 364 -4.36 -25.88 -0.79
N THR A 365 -4.37 -25.39 0.46
CA THR A 365 -3.18 -24.83 1.12
C THR A 365 -2.08 -25.88 1.23
N GLN A 366 -2.43 -27.12 1.59
CA GLN A 366 -1.48 -28.23 1.67
C GLN A 366 -0.80 -28.46 0.32
N MET A 367 -1.62 -28.61 -0.75
CA MET A 367 -1.10 -28.83 -2.10
C MET A 367 -0.29 -27.64 -2.64
N LEU A 368 -0.69 -26.41 -2.27
CA LEU A 368 0.00 -25.19 -2.66
C LEU A 368 1.41 -25.13 -2.01
N LEU A 369 1.52 -25.55 -0.75
CA LEU A 369 2.80 -25.61 -0.02
C LEU A 369 3.68 -26.75 -0.52
N GLU A 370 3.11 -27.92 -0.86
CA GLU A 370 3.83 -29.06 -1.45
C GLU A 370 4.43 -28.71 -2.83
N ALA A 371 3.87 -27.74 -3.54
CA ALA A 371 4.40 -27.29 -4.83
C ALA A 371 5.56 -26.28 -4.71
N VAL A 372 5.90 -25.82 -3.48
CA VAL A 372 7.02 -24.91 -3.26
C VAL A 372 8.34 -25.70 -3.29
N PRO A 373 9.34 -25.30 -4.12
CA PRO A 373 10.65 -25.93 -4.11
C PRO A 373 11.32 -25.78 -2.73
N THR A 374 11.81 -26.89 -2.18
CA THR A 374 12.62 -26.93 -0.96
C THR A 374 14.05 -27.35 -1.28
N LEU A 375 14.98 -27.11 -0.35
CA LEU A 375 16.39 -27.52 -0.51
C LEU A 375 16.55 -29.05 -0.45
N GLU A 376 15.62 -29.77 0.17
CA GLU A 376 15.60 -31.21 0.16
C GLU A 376 15.01 -31.74 -1.15
N PRO A 377 15.64 -32.73 -1.80
CA PRO A 377 15.10 -33.32 -3.01
C PRO A 377 13.77 -33.99 -2.74
N HIS A 378 12.68 -33.39 -3.17
CA HIS A 378 11.36 -34.01 -3.17
C HIS A 378 10.74 -33.84 -4.55
N GLU A 379 9.86 -34.78 -4.89
CA GLU A 379 9.11 -34.75 -6.14
C GLU A 379 8.12 -33.59 -6.08
N LEU A 380 8.30 -32.56 -6.90
CA LEU A 380 7.36 -31.43 -6.97
C LEU A 380 6.01 -31.94 -7.48
N LYS A 381 5.01 -31.95 -6.62
CA LYS A 381 3.65 -32.33 -6.99
C LYS A 381 2.85 -31.10 -7.35
N GLY A 382 2.68 -30.84 -8.63
CA GLY A 382 1.74 -29.82 -9.10
C GLY A 382 0.29 -30.12 -8.69
N ILE A 383 -0.49 -29.06 -8.44
CA ILE A 383 -1.91 -29.22 -8.16
C ILE A 383 -2.63 -29.69 -9.43
N LYS A 384 -3.16 -30.91 -9.43
CA LYS A 384 -3.83 -31.50 -10.59
C LYS A 384 -5.10 -30.74 -10.96
N GLY A 385 -5.40 -30.68 -12.25
CA GLY A 385 -6.59 -30.02 -12.79
C GLY A 385 -6.42 -28.49 -12.92
N GLU A 386 -7.40 -27.86 -13.55
CA GLU A 386 -7.41 -26.41 -13.81
C GLU A 386 -8.26 -25.66 -12.78
N VAL A 387 -7.95 -24.36 -12.61
CA VAL A 387 -8.80 -23.46 -11.80
C VAL A 387 -10.18 -23.37 -12.46
N PRO A 388 -11.26 -23.44 -11.69
CA PRO A 388 -12.61 -23.41 -12.26
C PRO A 388 -12.88 -22.11 -13.01
N ASP A 389 -13.65 -22.20 -14.09
CA ASP A 389 -14.13 -21.02 -14.80
C ASP A 389 -15.13 -20.24 -13.92
N LEU A 390 -14.74 -19.08 -13.47
CA LEU A 390 -15.54 -18.22 -12.59
C LEU A 390 -16.74 -17.56 -13.31
N ARG A 391 -16.96 -17.82 -14.57
CA ARG A 391 -18.22 -17.52 -15.28
C ARG A 391 -19.31 -18.55 -14.98
N ASN A 392 -18.91 -19.80 -14.75
CA ASN A 392 -19.78 -20.90 -14.37
C ASN A 392 -19.15 -21.65 -13.19
N PRO A 393 -19.08 -21.02 -12.00
CA PRO A 393 -18.40 -21.61 -10.86
C PRO A 393 -19.10 -22.91 -10.43
N PRO A 394 -18.35 -23.91 -9.95
CA PRO A 394 -18.93 -25.14 -9.44
C PRO A 394 -19.83 -24.84 -8.24
N ARG A 395 -20.90 -25.62 -8.08
CA ARG A 395 -21.75 -25.54 -6.89
C ARG A 395 -20.99 -26.03 -5.66
N GLY A 396 -21.34 -25.50 -4.50
CA GLY A 396 -20.72 -25.88 -3.23
C GLY A 396 -19.28 -25.36 -3.06
N CYS A 397 -18.38 -26.21 -2.57
CA CYS A 397 -16.97 -25.84 -2.37
C CYS A 397 -16.28 -25.62 -3.72
N MET A 398 -15.69 -24.45 -3.93
CA MET A 398 -15.02 -24.12 -5.19
C MET A 398 -13.85 -25.04 -5.52
N PHE A 399 -13.21 -25.64 -4.50
CA PHE A 399 -12.06 -26.51 -4.67
C PHE A 399 -12.44 -27.99 -4.88
N HIS A 400 -13.72 -28.40 -4.68
CA HIS A 400 -14.11 -29.81 -4.72
C HIS A 400 -13.70 -30.58 -6.00
N PRO A 401 -13.64 -29.97 -7.21
CA PRO A 401 -13.25 -30.72 -8.41
C PRO A 401 -11.76 -31.15 -8.40
N ARG A 402 -10.95 -30.50 -7.61
CA ARG A 402 -9.49 -30.77 -7.49
C ARG A 402 -9.11 -31.35 -6.13
N CYS A 403 -10.06 -31.41 -5.19
CA CYS A 403 -9.82 -31.82 -3.82
C CYS A 403 -9.74 -33.34 -3.70
N PRO A 404 -8.62 -33.93 -3.22
CA PRO A 404 -8.52 -35.36 -3.03
C PRO A 404 -9.41 -35.89 -1.89
N PHE A 405 -9.91 -35.01 -1.02
CA PHE A 405 -10.76 -35.31 0.12
C PHE A 405 -12.21 -34.87 -0.11
N ALA A 406 -12.64 -34.69 -1.39
CA ALA A 406 -13.96 -34.20 -1.69
C ALA A 406 -15.07 -35.19 -1.24
N MET A 407 -16.00 -34.70 -0.42
CA MET A 407 -17.17 -35.41 0.07
C MET A 407 -18.41 -35.02 -0.75
N PRO A 408 -19.52 -35.80 -0.71
CA PRO A 408 -20.76 -35.45 -1.41
C PRO A 408 -21.25 -34.03 -1.08
N ILE A 409 -21.23 -33.65 0.19
CA ILE A 409 -21.63 -32.31 0.67
C ILE A 409 -20.83 -31.18 0.03
N CYS A 410 -19.55 -31.43 -0.31
CA CYS A 410 -18.69 -30.42 -0.97
C CYS A 410 -19.21 -30.03 -2.37
N ARG A 411 -20.01 -30.91 -3.02
CA ARG A 411 -20.61 -30.62 -4.33
C ARG A 411 -21.91 -29.84 -4.23
N GLU A 412 -22.56 -29.87 -3.07
CA GLU A 412 -23.91 -29.35 -2.88
C GLU A 412 -23.91 -28.00 -2.16
N ARG A 413 -23.08 -27.87 -1.13
CA ARG A 413 -23.08 -26.72 -0.22
C ARG A 413 -21.69 -26.12 -0.04
N GLU A 414 -21.65 -24.80 0.09
CA GLU A 414 -20.46 -24.07 0.52
C GLU A 414 -20.06 -24.47 1.94
N PRO A 415 -18.74 -24.69 2.18
CA PRO A 415 -18.28 -24.92 3.54
C PRO A 415 -18.36 -23.63 4.35
N PRO A 416 -18.79 -23.71 5.62
CA PRO A 416 -18.68 -22.58 6.53
C PRO A 416 -17.20 -22.30 6.87
N THR A 417 -16.90 -21.05 7.22
CA THR A 417 -15.61 -20.70 7.82
C THR A 417 -15.65 -21.08 9.30
N VAL A 418 -14.73 -21.93 9.72
CA VAL A 418 -14.62 -22.41 11.09
C VAL A 418 -13.26 -22.04 11.69
N ARG A 419 -13.25 -21.76 13.00
CA ARG A 419 -12.03 -21.52 13.75
C ARG A 419 -11.37 -22.87 14.11
N VAL A 420 -10.11 -23.06 13.73
CA VAL A 420 -9.34 -24.30 13.93
C VAL A 420 -8.12 -24.12 14.84
N GLY A 421 -7.85 -22.89 15.24
CA GLY A 421 -6.75 -22.53 16.12
C GLY A 421 -6.89 -21.11 16.63
N ASP A 422 -5.85 -20.62 17.32
CA ASP A 422 -5.84 -19.22 17.74
C ASP A 422 -5.62 -18.32 16.53
N ASP A 423 -6.63 -17.48 16.24
CA ASP A 423 -6.67 -16.61 15.04
C ASP A 423 -6.48 -17.36 13.70
N HIS A 424 -6.82 -18.68 13.68
CA HIS A 424 -6.69 -19.55 12.51
C HIS A 424 -8.07 -20.05 12.08
N TYR A 425 -8.45 -19.73 10.84
CA TYR A 425 -9.76 -20.01 10.26
C TYR A 425 -9.62 -20.76 8.94
N VAL A 426 -10.53 -21.70 8.69
CA VAL A 426 -10.57 -22.49 7.45
C VAL A 426 -11.99 -22.65 6.95
N SER A 427 -12.19 -22.55 5.63
CA SER A 427 -13.47 -22.78 4.96
C SER A 427 -13.47 -24.17 4.33
N CYS A 428 -13.66 -25.21 5.15
CA CYS A 428 -13.61 -26.61 4.71
C CYS A 428 -14.53 -27.51 5.52
N TRP A 429 -15.28 -28.39 4.85
CA TRP A 429 -16.19 -29.37 5.46
C TRP A 429 -15.48 -30.41 6.34
N LEU A 430 -14.19 -30.67 6.11
CA LEU A 430 -13.39 -31.57 6.96
C LEU A 430 -13.35 -31.13 8.43
N TYR A 431 -13.57 -29.83 8.68
CA TYR A 431 -13.52 -29.22 10.01
C TYR A 431 -14.87 -28.71 10.51
N ALA A 432 -15.90 -28.67 9.63
CA ALA A 432 -17.21 -28.13 9.96
C ALA A 432 -18.10 -29.07 10.80
N GLY A 433 -17.69 -30.33 10.95
CA GLY A 433 -18.39 -31.32 11.79
C GLY A 433 -17.76 -31.57 13.17
N GLY A 434 -16.68 -30.88 13.52
CA GLY A 434 -15.87 -31.14 14.73
C GLY A 434 -16.17 -30.22 15.92
N GLY A 435 -17.40 -29.79 16.10
CA GLY A 435 -17.84 -29.06 17.30
C GLY A 435 -18.41 -30.03 18.35
N GLY A 436 -17.54 -30.88 18.95
CA GLY A 436 -18.02 -31.75 20.01
C GLY A 436 -17.06 -32.90 20.33
N SER A 437 -16.02 -32.64 21.09
CA SER A 437 -15.47 -33.54 22.13
C SER A 437 -14.45 -32.78 22.96
#